data_3208868417f5f869b18d24adbeca2bf5
#
_entry.id   3208868417f5f869b18d24adbeca2bf5
#
_cell.length_a   1.000
_cell.length_b   1.000
_cell.length_c   1.000
_cell.angle_alpha   90.00
_cell.angle_beta   90.00
_cell.angle_gamma   90.00
#
_symmetry.space_group_name_H-M   'P 1'
#
loop_
_entity.id
_entity.type
_entity.pdbx_description
1 polymer ?
#
loop_
_entity_poly.entity_id
_entity_poly.type
_entity_poly.pdbx_seq_one_letter_code
_entity_poly.pdbx_strand_id
1 'polypeptide(L)'
;MKFKISIFLISLILFTGCGDDKDSLSNDIDFFSNHAGSIWYESGYWLRINNDSNDDYFNGECINYPIADGTYNNSAGYQFNQTIVRNEANFVSWNLQYIGETNYVDGTLSYSVDSGGNKLTATYPSGEAYTYTKVNDTFPGTDCKN
;
A
#
# COMPACT_ATOMS: atom_id res chain seq x y z
N MET A 1 21.76 0.99 -75.88
CA MET A 1 21.78 0.72 -74.47
C MET A 1 20.65 1.52 -73.80
N LYS A 2 19.56 0.86 -73.40
CA LYS A 2 18.40 1.53 -72.78
C LYS A 2 18.42 1.27 -71.31
N PHE A 3 18.70 2.31 -70.47
CA PHE A 3 18.62 2.25 -69.02
C PHE A 3 17.15 2.37 -68.63
N LYS A 4 16.61 1.33 -67.94
CA LYS A 4 15.32 1.36 -67.32
C LYS A 4 15.54 1.85 -65.87
N ILE A 5 15.08 3.06 -65.55
CA ILE A 5 15.01 3.58 -64.19
C ILE A 5 13.74 3.01 -63.56
N SER A 6 13.93 2.11 -62.60
CA SER A 6 12.84 1.56 -61.80
C SER A 6 12.63 2.49 -60.59
N ILE A 7 11.53 3.23 -60.60
CA ILE A 7 11.15 4.10 -59.51
C ILE A 7 10.52 3.22 -58.44
N PHE A 8 11.24 3.02 -57.33
CA PHE A 8 10.70 2.34 -56.15
C PHE A 8 9.87 3.35 -55.37
N LEU A 9 8.56 3.20 -55.43
CA LEU A 9 7.61 4.00 -54.65
C LEU A 9 7.64 3.48 -53.22
N ILE A 10 8.36 4.17 -52.33
CA ILE A 10 8.32 3.88 -50.90
C ILE A 10 7.01 4.47 -50.35
N SER A 11 6.06 3.60 -50.13
CA SER A 11 4.81 3.93 -49.44
C SER A 11 5.11 4.19 -47.95
N LEU A 12 5.17 5.45 -47.54
CA LEU A 12 5.31 5.88 -46.17
C LEU A 12 3.95 5.70 -45.47
N ILE A 13 3.77 4.55 -44.83
CA ILE A 13 2.60 4.31 -43.98
C ILE A 13 2.82 5.07 -42.68
N LEU A 14 2.20 6.23 -42.58
CA LEU A 14 2.06 6.95 -41.30
C LEU A 14 1.07 6.18 -40.43
N PHE A 15 1.59 5.35 -39.54
CA PHE A 15 0.82 4.84 -38.42
C PHE A 15 0.63 6.00 -37.41
N THR A 16 -0.45 6.75 -37.56
CA THR A 16 -1.00 7.53 -36.48
C THR A 16 -1.74 6.57 -35.55
N GLY A 17 -0.99 5.79 -34.81
CA GLY A 17 -1.50 5.07 -33.67
C GLY A 17 -1.68 6.06 -32.50
N CYS A 18 -2.83 6.73 -32.44
CA CYS A 18 -3.32 7.29 -31.19
C CYS A 18 -3.84 6.08 -30.40
N GLY A 19 -2.93 5.39 -29.73
CA GLY A 19 -3.27 4.44 -28.68
C GLY A 19 -3.53 5.25 -27.43
N ASP A 20 -4.79 5.42 -27.08
CA ASP A 20 -5.18 5.61 -25.71
C ASP A 20 -4.76 4.33 -24.97
N ASP A 21 -3.56 4.33 -24.40
CA ASP A 21 -3.13 3.35 -23.41
C ASP A 21 -3.91 3.61 -22.11
N LYS A 22 -5.22 3.43 -22.20
CA LYS A 22 -6.04 3.15 -21.03
C LYS A 22 -5.97 1.66 -20.79
N ASP A 23 -5.44 1.38 -19.61
CA ASP A 23 -5.66 0.12 -18.89
C ASP A 23 -4.99 -1.12 -19.49
N SER A 24 -3.68 -1.14 -19.51
CA SER A 24 -3.02 -2.33 -19.01
C SER A 24 -3.46 -2.44 -17.54
N LEU A 25 -4.50 -3.21 -17.28
CA LEU A 25 -4.73 -3.85 -16.00
C LEU A 25 -3.51 -4.75 -15.80
N SER A 26 -2.41 -4.17 -15.30
CA SER A 26 -1.39 -4.98 -14.69
C SER A 26 -2.12 -5.69 -13.55
N ASN A 27 -2.09 -7.02 -13.55
CA ASN A 27 -2.46 -7.81 -12.39
C ASN A 27 -1.38 -7.60 -11.31
N ASP A 28 -1.04 -6.35 -11.02
CA ASP A 28 -0.15 -6.01 -9.93
C ASP A 28 -0.92 -6.29 -8.65
N ILE A 29 -0.56 -7.40 -8.03
CA ILE A 29 -1.10 -7.80 -6.75
C ILE A 29 -0.74 -6.67 -5.78
N ASP A 30 -1.76 -6.04 -5.21
CA ASP A 30 -1.56 -5.02 -4.20
C ASP A 30 -1.14 -5.65 -2.85
N PHE A 31 -0.60 -4.81 -1.96
CA PHE A 31 -0.09 -5.24 -0.66
C PHE A 31 -1.13 -6.00 0.15
N PHE A 32 -2.36 -5.48 0.23
CA PHE A 32 -3.40 -6.04 1.08
C PHE A 32 -3.90 -7.37 0.55
N SER A 33 -4.13 -7.50 -0.75
CA SER A 33 -4.46 -8.78 -1.39
C SER A 33 -3.36 -9.81 -1.23
N ASN A 34 -2.09 -9.39 -1.31
CA ASN A 34 -0.93 -10.28 -1.19
C ASN A 34 -0.71 -10.80 0.24
N HIS A 35 -1.07 -10.00 1.25
CA HIS A 35 -0.83 -10.31 2.65
C HIS A 35 -2.10 -10.56 3.47
N ALA A 36 -3.28 -10.62 2.83
CA ALA A 36 -4.54 -10.85 3.51
C ALA A 36 -4.51 -12.08 4.41
N GLY A 37 -5.02 -11.94 5.63
CA GLY A 37 -5.04 -12.97 6.65
C GLY A 37 -3.69 -13.18 7.37
N SER A 38 -2.63 -12.49 6.98
CA SER A 38 -1.35 -12.58 7.69
C SER A 38 -1.39 -11.85 9.03
N ILE A 39 -0.73 -12.45 10.03
CA ILE A 39 -0.62 -11.92 11.38
C ILE A 39 0.84 -11.69 11.69
N TRP A 40 1.11 -10.54 12.29
CA TRP A 40 2.44 -10.04 12.58
C TRP A 40 2.53 -9.62 14.04
N TYR A 41 3.68 -9.88 14.67
CA TYR A 41 3.88 -9.63 16.10
C TYR A 41 5.22 -8.95 16.38
N GLU A 42 5.19 -7.94 17.27
CA GLU A 42 6.36 -7.26 17.81
C GLU A 42 6.06 -6.78 19.25
N SER A 43 6.77 -7.30 20.25
CA SER A 43 6.81 -6.80 21.64
C SER A 43 5.43 -6.45 22.28
N GLY A 44 4.41 -7.29 22.04
CA GLY A 44 3.05 -7.07 22.55
C GLY A 44 2.11 -6.37 21.60
N TYR A 45 2.62 -5.85 20.47
CA TYR A 45 1.83 -5.31 19.39
C TYR A 45 1.53 -6.42 18.36
N TRP A 46 0.27 -6.47 17.94
CA TRP A 46 -0.19 -7.40 16.91
C TRP A 46 -0.79 -6.62 15.76
N LEU A 47 -0.44 -7.01 14.56
CA LEU A 47 -0.98 -6.45 13.33
C LEU A 47 -1.57 -7.58 12.51
N ARG A 48 -2.82 -7.44 12.07
CA ARG A 48 -3.45 -8.34 11.10
C ARG A 48 -3.77 -7.58 9.83
N ILE A 49 -3.31 -8.08 8.70
CA ILE A 49 -3.64 -7.52 7.38
C ILE A 49 -4.91 -8.19 6.88
N ASN A 50 -5.91 -7.40 6.48
CA ASN A 50 -7.14 -7.82 5.83
C ASN A 50 -7.11 -7.40 4.36
N ASN A 51 -8.14 -7.70 3.57
CA ASN A 51 -8.21 -7.30 2.15
C ASN A 51 -8.35 -5.79 1.96
N ASP A 52 -8.98 -5.10 2.91
CA ASP A 52 -9.39 -3.70 2.82
C ASP A 52 -9.05 -2.87 4.05
N SER A 53 -8.31 -3.46 5.00
CA SER A 53 -7.98 -2.83 6.28
C SER A 53 -6.81 -3.54 6.94
N ASN A 54 -6.31 -2.94 8.01
CA ASN A 54 -5.48 -3.62 8.98
C ASN A 54 -6.06 -3.47 10.39
N ASP A 55 -5.88 -4.49 11.22
CA ASP A 55 -6.24 -4.46 12.63
C ASP A 55 -4.98 -4.38 13.47
N ASP A 56 -4.91 -3.37 14.32
CA ASP A 56 -3.86 -3.19 15.29
C ASP A 56 -4.39 -3.56 16.68
N TYR A 57 -3.65 -4.42 17.40
CA TYR A 57 -4.01 -4.79 18.76
C TYR A 57 -2.84 -4.56 19.73
N PHE A 58 -3.13 -3.84 20.80
CA PHE A 58 -2.18 -3.59 21.87
C PHE A 58 -2.92 -3.38 23.21
N ASN A 59 -2.45 -4.00 24.30
CA ASN A 59 -2.98 -3.85 25.66
C ASN A 59 -4.49 -4.09 25.81
N GLY A 60 -5.06 -5.00 25.04
CA GLY A 60 -6.50 -5.32 25.12
C GLY A 60 -7.39 -4.45 24.22
N GLU A 61 -6.83 -3.48 23.53
CA GLU A 61 -7.54 -2.64 22.57
C GLU A 61 -7.26 -3.10 21.15
N CYS A 62 -8.29 -3.16 20.32
CA CYS A 62 -8.19 -3.48 18.90
C CYS A 62 -8.83 -2.37 18.07
N ILE A 63 -8.08 -1.85 17.09
CA ILE A 63 -8.54 -0.82 16.17
C ILE A 63 -8.39 -1.33 14.74
N ASN A 64 -9.44 -1.17 13.96
CA ASN A 64 -9.44 -1.42 12.53
C ASN A 64 -9.17 -0.11 11.78
N TYR A 65 -8.15 -0.12 10.94
CA TYR A 65 -7.80 1.00 10.06
C TYR A 65 -8.15 0.64 8.62
N PRO A 66 -9.17 1.26 8.02
CA PRO A 66 -9.43 1.13 6.59
C PRO A 66 -8.24 1.59 5.76
N ILE A 67 -8.02 0.95 4.61
CA ILE A 67 -6.91 1.31 3.71
C ILE A 67 -7.24 2.40 2.70
N ALA A 68 -8.53 2.65 2.47
CA ALA A 68 -8.98 3.64 1.49
C ALA A 68 -8.57 5.08 1.87
N ASP A 69 -8.52 5.93 0.87
CA ASP A 69 -8.42 7.38 1.12
C ASP A 69 -9.60 7.86 1.94
N GLY A 70 -9.35 8.68 2.95
CA GLY A 70 -10.41 9.16 3.82
C GLY A 70 -9.94 9.85 5.09
N THR A 71 -10.90 10.16 5.95
CA THR A 71 -10.67 10.76 7.26
C THR A 71 -10.98 9.75 8.34
N TYR A 72 -10.01 9.47 9.20
CA TYR A 72 -10.09 8.45 10.24
C TYR A 72 -9.66 8.99 11.59
N ASN A 73 -9.89 8.21 12.65
CA ASN A 73 -9.39 8.50 13.98
C ASN A 73 -8.30 7.48 14.36
N ASN A 74 -7.25 7.94 15.03
CA ASN A 74 -6.29 7.03 15.64
C ASN A 74 -6.80 6.48 16.99
N SER A 75 -6.03 5.57 17.61
CA SER A 75 -6.37 4.95 18.91
C SER A 75 -6.57 5.96 20.04
N ALA A 76 -5.95 7.12 19.95
CA ALA A 76 -6.13 8.21 20.93
C ALA A 76 -7.33 9.12 20.61
N GLY A 77 -8.07 8.86 19.51
CA GLY A 77 -9.23 9.63 19.10
C GLY A 77 -8.91 10.87 18.26
N TYR A 78 -7.66 11.07 17.87
CA TYR A 78 -7.26 12.20 17.00
C TYR A 78 -7.58 11.90 15.54
N GLN A 79 -8.15 12.89 14.86
CA GLN A 79 -8.57 12.79 13.48
C GLN A 79 -7.40 13.05 12.52
N PHE A 80 -7.33 12.26 11.43
CA PHE A 80 -6.37 12.46 10.36
C PHE A 80 -6.96 12.14 8.99
N ASN A 81 -6.46 12.81 7.96
CA ASN A 81 -6.68 12.44 6.57
C ASN A 81 -5.60 11.46 6.13
N GLN A 82 -6.01 10.44 5.40
CA GLN A 82 -5.14 9.42 4.82
C GLN A 82 -5.31 9.40 3.31
N THR A 83 -4.20 9.33 2.59
CA THR A 83 -4.20 9.16 1.13
C THR A 83 -3.16 8.10 0.75
N ILE A 84 -3.55 7.09 -0.02
CA ILE A 84 -2.65 6.07 -0.53
C ILE A 84 -1.70 6.70 -1.55
N VAL A 85 -0.39 6.50 -1.37
CA VAL A 85 0.66 6.99 -2.28
C VAL A 85 1.20 5.86 -3.16
N ARG A 86 1.41 4.67 -2.59
CA ARG A 86 1.86 3.46 -3.29
C ARG A 86 1.17 2.25 -2.71
N ASN A 87 0.85 1.28 -3.58
CA ASN A 87 0.29 0.00 -3.18
C ASN A 87 0.79 -1.10 -4.13
N GLU A 88 1.83 -1.79 -3.74
CA GLU A 88 2.53 -2.83 -4.50
C GLU A 88 2.57 -4.11 -3.66
N ALA A 89 2.87 -5.25 -4.25
CA ALA A 89 2.79 -6.57 -3.60
C ALA A 89 3.45 -6.66 -2.21
N ASN A 90 4.60 -6.01 -2.00
CA ASN A 90 5.34 -6.05 -0.73
C ASN A 90 5.60 -4.67 -0.13
N PHE A 91 4.94 -3.65 -0.65
CA PHE A 91 5.10 -2.29 -0.15
C PHE A 91 3.80 -1.50 -0.28
N VAL A 92 3.41 -0.84 0.79
CA VAL A 92 2.32 0.14 0.77
C VAL A 92 2.74 1.38 1.55
N SER A 93 2.27 2.55 1.11
CA SER A 93 2.48 3.79 1.85
C SER A 93 1.29 4.73 1.73
N TRP A 94 1.08 5.48 2.80
CA TRP A 94 0.06 6.52 2.93
C TRP A 94 0.71 7.84 3.30
N ASN A 95 0.13 8.92 2.83
CA ASN A 95 0.35 10.24 3.40
C ASN A 95 -0.71 10.50 4.46
N LEU A 96 -0.27 10.83 5.67
CA LEU A 96 -1.12 11.16 6.82
C LEU A 96 -1.05 12.65 7.12
N GLN A 97 -2.20 13.29 7.33
CA GLN A 97 -2.31 14.68 7.73
C GLN A 97 -3.25 14.78 8.93
N TYR A 98 -2.71 15.11 10.09
CA TYR A 98 -3.49 15.26 11.32
C TYR A 98 -4.28 16.55 11.35
N ILE A 99 -5.53 16.51 11.87
CA ILE A 99 -6.46 17.62 11.86
C ILE A 99 -6.57 18.19 13.27
N GLY A 100 -6.11 19.45 13.43
CA GLY A 100 -6.25 20.17 14.70
C GLY A 100 -5.35 19.69 15.83
N GLU A 101 -4.36 18.82 15.53
CA GLU A 101 -3.45 18.22 16.52
C GLU A 101 -2.01 18.61 16.20
N THR A 102 -1.26 19.06 17.19
CA THR A 102 0.14 19.50 17.03
C THR A 102 1.16 18.52 17.60
N ASN A 103 0.71 17.47 18.30
CA ASN A 103 1.61 16.48 18.91
C ASN A 103 1.94 15.32 17.96
N TYR A 104 1.24 15.22 16.83
CA TYR A 104 1.48 14.23 15.79
C TYR A 104 2.13 14.87 14.56
N VAL A 105 2.99 14.11 13.91
CA VAL A 105 3.76 14.58 12.76
C VAL A 105 3.04 14.14 11.49
N ASP A 106 2.69 15.10 10.63
CA ASP A 106 2.24 14.82 9.27
C ASP A 106 3.36 14.16 8.46
N GLY A 107 3.01 13.26 7.58
CA GLY A 107 3.99 12.62 6.71
C GLY A 107 3.60 11.22 6.25
N THR A 108 4.60 10.44 5.85
CA THR A 108 4.37 9.13 5.27
C THR A 108 4.46 8.02 6.31
N LEU A 109 3.37 7.24 6.43
CA LEU A 109 3.39 5.90 7.01
C LEU A 109 3.66 4.89 5.89
N SER A 110 4.50 3.90 6.12
CA SER A 110 4.70 2.82 5.15
C SER A 110 4.87 1.47 5.80
N TYR A 111 4.41 0.42 5.11
CA TYR A 111 4.69 -0.97 5.42
C TYR A 111 5.50 -1.59 4.28
N SER A 112 6.53 -2.34 4.64
CA SER A 112 7.31 -3.12 3.69
C SER A 112 7.52 -4.54 4.21
N VAL A 113 7.35 -5.54 3.34
CA VAL A 113 7.61 -6.94 3.67
C VAL A 113 8.91 -7.38 2.99
N ASP A 114 9.77 -8.07 3.73
CA ASP A 114 11.03 -8.58 3.21
C ASP A 114 10.82 -9.64 2.11
N SER A 115 11.85 -9.92 1.33
CA SER A 115 11.79 -10.90 0.24
C SER A 115 11.49 -12.34 0.71
N GLY A 116 11.70 -12.64 1.97
CA GLY A 116 11.36 -13.92 2.59
C GLY A 116 9.92 -14.01 3.06
N GLY A 117 9.17 -12.89 3.07
CA GLY A 117 7.79 -12.82 3.52
C GLY A 117 7.60 -13.02 5.03
N ASN A 118 8.66 -12.88 5.83
CA ASN A 118 8.67 -13.20 7.26
C ASN A 118 8.79 -11.98 8.17
N LYS A 119 9.19 -10.84 7.63
CA LYS A 119 9.32 -9.59 8.39
C LYS A 119 8.57 -8.48 7.70
N LEU A 120 7.80 -7.73 8.48
CA LEU A 120 7.14 -6.50 8.08
C LEU A 120 7.76 -5.34 8.84
N THR A 121 8.23 -4.33 8.14
CA THR A 121 8.70 -3.09 8.74
C THR A 121 7.64 -2.00 8.54
N ALA A 122 7.15 -1.45 9.64
CA ALA A 122 6.31 -0.26 9.67
C ALA A 122 7.18 0.96 9.95
N THR A 123 7.16 1.97 9.06
CA THR A 123 7.89 3.23 9.25
C THR A 123 6.89 4.36 9.38
N TYR A 124 6.96 5.08 10.47
CA TYR A 124 6.04 6.17 10.84
C TYR A 124 6.56 7.54 10.36
N PRO A 125 5.68 8.56 10.27
CA PRO A 125 6.08 9.93 9.90
C PRO A 125 7.16 10.54 10.79
N SER A 126 7.24 10.12 12.05
CA SER A 126 8.30 10.51 12.99
C SER A 126 9.70 10.02 12.60
N GLY A 127 9.79 9.08 11.66
CA GLY A 127 11.01 8.36 11.30
C GLY A 127 11.27 7.11 12.13
N GLU A 128 10.43 6.82 13.14
CA GLU A 128 10.50 5.58 13.90
C GLU A 128 10.09 4.40 13.02
N ALA A 129 10.77 3.27 13.19
CA ALA A 129 10.48 2.04 12.48
C ALA A 129 10.40 0.85 13.43
N TYR A 130 9.36 0.03 13.25
CA TYR A 130 9.13 -1.19 14.01
C TYR A 130 9.14 -2.38 13.07
N THR A 131 9.79 -3.46 13.48
CA THR A 131 9.89 -4.68 12.67
C THR A 131 9.12 -5.81 13.33
N TYR A 132 8.02 -6.18 12.72
CA TYR A 132 7.17 -7.29 13.11
C TYR A 132 7.65 -8.59 12.47
N THR A 133 7.48 -9.70 13.18
CA THR A 133 7.71 -11.05 12.66
C THR A 133 6.37 -11.69 12.34
N LYS A 134 6.27 -12.35 11.18
CA LYS A 134 5.08 -13.12 10.80
C LYS A 134 4.91 -14.30 11.74
N VAL A 135 3.69 -14.49 12.24
CA VAL A 135 3.34 -15.57 13.17
C VAL A 135 2.15 -16.37 12.63
N ASN A 136 2.03 -17.62 13.08
CA ASN A 136 0.90 -18.50 12.77
C ASN A 136 -0.08 -18.60 13.96
N ASP A 137 0.00 -17.66 14.88
CA ASP A 137 -0.84 -17.60 16.06
C ASP A 137 -2.23 -17.04 15.74
N THR A 138 -3.17 -17.21 16.66
CA THR A 138 -4.47 -16.58 16.57
C THR A 138 -4.34 -15.11 16.95
N PHE A 139 -4.85 -14.21 16.12
CA PHE A 139 -4.91 -12.79 16.42
C PHE A 139 -5.79 -12.56 17.67
N PRO A 140 -5.28 -11.86 18.71
CA PRO A 140 -5.97 -11.76 19.98
C PRO A 140 -7.17 -10.80 19.98
N GLY A 141 -7.25 -9.91 18.99
CA GLY A 141 -8.33 -8.92 18.86
C GLY A 141 -9.61 -9.54 18.31
N THR A 142 -10.73 -9.31 19.01
CA THR A 142 -12.08 -9.55 18.52
C THR A 142 -12.82 -8.22 18.51
N ASP A 143 -13.71 -7.99 17.53
CA ASP A 143 -14.53 -6.79 17.43
C ASP A 143 -13.70 -5.48 17.42
N CYS A 144 -12.71 -5.42 16.53
CA CYS A 144 -11.90 -4.22 16.36
C CYS A 144 -12.77 -3.03 15.95
N LYS A 145 -12.57 -1.90 16.63
CA LYS A 145 -13.33 -0.66 16.40
C LYS A 145 -12.76 0.11 15.21
N ASN A 146 -13.62 0.72 14.43
CA ASN A 146 -13.28 1.72 13.41
C ASN A 146 -13.21 3.12 14.02
#